data_d52f3278a6519f029c1a1eb347af600c
#
_entry.id   d52f3278a6519f029c1a1eb347af600c
#
_cell.length_a   1.000
_cell.length_b   1.000
_cell.length_c   1.000
_cell.angle_alpha   90.00
_cell.angle_beta   90.00
_cell.angle_gamma   90.00
#
_symmetry.space_group_name_H-M   'P 1'
#
loop_
_entity.id
_entity.type
_entity.pdbx_description
1 polymer ?
#
loop_
_entity_poly.entity_id
_entity_poly.type
_entity_poly.pdbx_seq_one_letter_code
_entity_poly.pdbx_strand_id
1 'polypeptide(L)'
;FRKPLNVQRALAFKDDIDTFTEDKVIVKSGKSFDCDVLILCTGYTFGFPYLDKTIINIEKDHEVPLYKFVFPPKNPNIAVIGSIQPIGSIAPISEIQARWVTQVFVGNAKLPSEKEMWKDIDLKRRVMKKRYFASEKHTMQVDFVKYMDEIATMVGCKPNLWKVLFSNPSFALRLFKGANVPYVYRLVGPNKWDGAYEAVCTVPQRVKKPLKTRQCRMQKHKQPGVTVIHSNPL
;
A
#
# COMPACT_ATOMS: atom_id res chain seq x y z
N PHE A 1 20.91 32.98 -5.79
CA PHE A 1 21.80 31.95 -5.19
C PHE A 1 21.44 31.84 -3.72
N ARG A 2 20.63 30.81 -3.33
CA ARG A 2 20.36 30.49 -1.93
C ARG A 2 21.53 29.66 -1.41
N LYS A 3 22.17 30.12 -0.32
CA LYS A 3 23.18 29.34 0.40
C LYS A 3 22.55 28.03 0.86
N PRO A 4 23.25 26.88 0.79
CA PRO A 4 22.74 25.62 1.33
C PRO A 4 22.46 25.81 2.82
N LEU A 5 21.30 25.36 3.29
CA LEU A 5 20.94 25.28 4.69
C LEU A 5 22.00 24.45 5.40
N ASN A 6 22.80 25.10 6.24
CA ASN A 6 23.77 24.43 7.08
C ASN A 6 23.02 23.82 8.27
N VAL A 7 22.48 22.61 8.10
CA VAL A 7 21.76 21.88 9.17
C VAL A 7 22.80 21.45 10.22
N GLN A 8 23.14 22.35 11.12
CA GLN A 8 24.11 22.04 12.17
C GLN A 8 23.54 21.17 13.30
N ARG A 9 22.24 21.19 13.56
CA ARG A 9 21.55 20.30 14.54
C ARG A 9 20.05 20.18 14.25
N ALA A 10 19.53 18.97 14.23
CA ALA A 10 18.11 18.72 14.36
C ALA A 10 17.80 18.49 15.85
N LEU A 11 16.88 19.27 16.42
CA LEU A 11 16.36 19.05 17.77
C LEU A 11 15.01 18.38 17.65
N ALA A 12 14.85 17.21 18.31
CA ALA A 12 13.58 16.52 18.39
C ALA A 12 12.92 16.87 19.74
N PHE A 13 11.73 17.43 19.68
CA PHE A 13 10.89 17.68 20.85
C PHE A 13 9.72 16.69 20.84
N LYS A 14 9.46 16.09 22.00
CA LYS A 14 8.35 15.17 22.22
C LYS A 14 7.23 15.94 22.94
N ASP A 15 6.65 16.91 22.23
CA ASP A 15 5.56 17.73 22.74
C ASP A 15 4.63 18.14 21.59
N ASP A 16 3.35 18.34 21.90
CA ASP A 16 2.37 18.75 20.93
C ASP A 16 2.38 20.28 20.76
N ILE A 17 2.11 20.75 19.55
CA ILE A 17 1.89 22.15 19.28
C ILE A 17 0.54 22.55 19.90
N ASP A 18 0.54 23.65 20.67
CA ASP A 18 -0.66 24.26 21.22
C ASP A 18 -1.18 25.34 20.27
N THR A 19 -0.32 26.30 19.95
CA THR A 19 -0.65 27.41 19.05
C THR A 19 0.60 27.94 18.37
N PHE A 20 0.42 28.87 17.44
CA PHE A 20 1.54 29.59 16.80
C PHE A 20 1.18 31.05 16.59
N THR A 21 2.18 31.90 16.69
CA THR A 21 2.13 33.31 16.35
C THR A 21 2.77 33.53 14.98
N GLU A 22 2.94 34.79 14.57
CA GLU A 22 3.57 35.11 13.30
C GLU A 22 5.02 34.61 13.19
N ASP A 23 5.76 34.56 14.30
CA ASP A 23 7.20 34.28 14.38
C ASP A 23 7.55 33.08 15.28
N LYS A 24 6.57 32.47 16.00
CA LYS A 24 6.85 31.43 17.01
C LYS A 24 5.85 30.29 16.99
N VAL A 25 6.36 29.12 17.36
CA VAL A 25 5.55 27.94 17.70
C VAL A 25 5.54 27.77 19.22
N ILE A 26 4.36 27.66 19.82
CA ILE A 26 4.14 27.42 21.24
C ILE A 26 3.65 25.98 21.42
N VAL A 27 4.29 25.23 22.31
CA VAL A 27 3.91 23.84 22.62
C VAL A 27 3.14 23.76 23.93
N LYS A 28 2.41 22.67 24.16
CA LYS A 28 1.52 22.49 25.33
C LYS A 28 2.22 22.66 26.68
N SER A 29 3.51 22.39 26.77
CA SER A 29 4.30 22.65 27.96
C SER A 29 4.57 24.13 28.24
N GLY A 30 4.10 25.05 27.40
CA GLY A 30 4.31 26.50 27.51
C GLY A 30 5.64 27.00 26.96
N LYS A 31 6.48 26.12 26.40
CA LYS A 31 7.71 26.55 25.73
C LYS A 31 7.40 27.15 24.36
N SER A 32 8.20 28.15 23.97
CA SER A 32 8.08 28.78 22.64
C SER A 32 9.41 28.65 21.88
N PHE A 33 9.30 28.53 20.56
CA PHE A 33 10.43 28.42 19.64
C PHE A 33 10.26 29.39 18.49
N ASP A 34 11.29 30.15 18.16
CA ASP A 34 11.29 31.00 16.97
C ASP A 34 11.22 30.15 15.71
N CYS A 35 10.34 30.50 14.76
CA CYS A 35 10.05 29.70 13.59
C CYS A 35 9.75 30.57 12.38
N ASP A 36 10.61 30.52 11.37
CA ASP A 36 10.39 31.22 10.10
C ASP A 36 9.50 30.42 9.16
N VAL A 37 9.53 29.07 9.23
CA VAL A 37 8.78 28.17 8.37
C VAL A 37 8.32 26.96 9.15
N LEU A 38 7.01 26.73 9.20
CA LEU A 38 6.40 25.54 9.78
C LEU A 38 5.96 24.58 8.67
N ILE A 39 6.47 23.35 8.69
CA ILE A 39 6.07 22.30 7.76
C ILE A 39 5.23 21.26 8.52
N LEU A 40 3.93 21.18 8.20
CA LEU A 40 3.00 20.24 8.82
C LEU A 40 3.06 18.89 8.08
N CYS A 41 3.60 17.87 8.77
CA CYS A 41 3.65 16.49 8.28
C CYS A 41 2.72 15.59 9.11
N THR A 42 1.52 16.07 9.41
CA THR A 42 0.56 15.45 10.34
C THR A 42 -0.21 14.25 9.76
N GLY A 43 -0.03 13.99 8.45
CA GLY A 43 -0.73 12.91 7.73
C GLY A 43 -2.12 13.34 7.26
N TYR A 44 -2.95 12.33 6.95
CA TYR A 44 -4.29 12.51 6.38
C TYR A 44 -5.33 11.83 7.25
N THR A 45 -6.55 12.34 7.19
CA THR A 45 -7.75 11.67 7.71
C THR A 45 -8.47 10.96 6.58
N PHE A 46 -9.09 9.82 6.88
CA PHE A 46 -9.92 9.10 5.93
C PHE A 46 -11.37 9.61 6.00
N GLY A 47 -12.02 9.72 4.84
CA GLY A 47 -13.42 10.13 4.78
C GLY A 47 -14.04 9.83 3.42
N PHE A 48 -15.35 9.60 3.42
CA PHE A 48 -16.18 9.46 2.23
C PHE A 48 -17.27 10.55 2.23
N PRO A 49 -16.90 11.84 2.03
CA PRO A 49 -17.83 12.95 2.18
C PRO A 49 -18.99 12.95 1.16
N TYR A 50 -18.84 12.16 0.09
CA TYR A 50 -19.81 11.96 -0.98
C TYR A 50 -20.74 10.76 -0.74
N LEU A 51 -20.54 9.98 0.33
CA LEU A 51 -21.40 8.85 0.71
C LEU A 51 -22.16 9.16 1.99
N ASP A 52 -23.40 8.70 2.07
CA ASP A 52 -24.16 8.72 3.31
C ASP A 52 -23.50 7.83 4.37
N LYS A 53 -23.46 8.30 5.61
CA LYS A 53 -22.85 7.58 6.75
C LYS A 53 -23.53 6.24 7.06
N THR A 54 -24.78 6.03 6.59
CA THR A 54 -25.46 4.73 6.69
C THR A 54 -24.88 3.68 5.77
N ILE A 55 -24.22 4.08 4.69
CA ILE A 55 -23.58 3.18 3.72
C ILE A 55 -22.21 2.73 4.23
N ILE A 56 -21.36 3.70 4.58
CA ILE A 56 -20.03 3.44 5.15
C ILE A 56 -19.85 4.42 6.31
N ASN A 57 -19.81 3.88 7.53
CA ASN A 57 -19.46 4.65 8.72
C ASN A 57 -18.00 4.40 9.08
N ILE A 58 -17.24 5.48 9.23
CA ILE A 58 -15.87 5.41 9.74
C ILE A 58 -15.96 5.44 11.25
N GLU A 59 -15.50 4.37 11.88
CA GLU A 59 -15.47 4.27 13.34
C GLU A 59 -14.41 5.22 13.93
N LYS A 60 -14.52 5.49 15.25
CA LYS A 60 -13.64 6.45 15.95
C LYS A 60 -12.15 6.15 15.81
N ASP A 61 -11.80 4.88 15.60
CA ASP A 61 -10.42 4.41 15.42
C ASP A 61 -9.94 4.51 13.95
N HIS A 62 -10.59 5.31 13.10
CA HIS A 62 -10.35 5.39 11.66
C HIS A 62 -10.47 4.05 10.93
N GLU A 63 -11.17 3.08 11.53
CA GLU A 63 -11.48 1.81 10.90
C GLU A 63 -12.62 1.94 9.91
N VAL A 64 -12.40 1.41 8.70
CA VAL A 64 -13.44 1.33 7.66
C VAL A 64 -13.93 -0.12 7.62
N PRO A 65 -15.19 -0.41 8.01
CA PRO A 65 -15.70 -1.77 8.09
C PRO A 65 -16.05 -2.33 6.70
N LEU A 66 -15.02 -2.73 5.95
CA LEU A 66 -15.14 -3.30 4.62
C LEU A 66 -14.68 -4.77 4.61
N TYR A 67 -15.52 -5.66 4.11
CA TYR A 67 -15.16 -7.04 3.85
C TYR A 67 -14.02 -7.09 2.83
N LYS A 68 -12.91 -7.69 3.21
CA LYS A 68 -11.67 -7.71 2.43
C LYS A 68 -11.18 -6.32 2.00
N PHE A 69 -11.50 -5.27 2.76
CA PHE A 69 -11.24 -3.86 2.43
C PHE A 69 -11.89 -3.37 1.13
N VAL A 70 -12.98 -4.02 0.69
CA VAL A 70 -13.66 -3.72 -0.57
C VAL A 70 -15.16 -3.52 -0.38
N PHE A 71 -15.87 -4.47 0.21
CA PHE A 71 -17.34 -4.44 0.25
C PHE A 71 -17.88 -4.07 1.62
N PRO A 72 -18.75 -3.03 1.72
CA PRO A 72 -19.51 -2.78 2.95
C PRO A 72 -20.54 -3.90 3.15
N PRO A 73 -20.58 -4.60 4.31
CA PRO A 73 -21.43 -5.77 4.51
C PRO A 73 -22.91 -5.53 4.29
N LYS A 74 -23.42 -4.35 4.71
CA LYS A 74 -24.83 -3.97 4.57
C LYS A 74 -25.21 -3.54 3.15
N ASN A 75 -24.24 -3.09 2.36
CA ASN A 75 -24.46 -2.52 1.03
C ASN A 75 -23.50 -3.12 0.01
N PRO A 76 -23.61 -4.43 -0.30
CA PRO A 76 -22.66 -5.15 -1.15
C PRO A 76 -22.77 -4.79 -2.64
N ASN A 77 -23.70 -3.92 -3.01
CA ASN A 77 -23.82 -3.30 -4.33
C ASN A 77 -22.87 -2.11 -4.55
N ILE A 78 -22.10 -1.73 -3.50
CA ILE A 78 -21.05 -0.74 -3.56
C ILE A 78 -19.72 -1.41 -3.26
N ALA A 79 -18.66 -0.97 -3.93
CA ALA A 79 -17.31 -1.43 -3.68
C ALA A 79 -16.34 -0.25 -3.57
N VAL A 80 -15.44 -0.32 -2.62
CA VAL A 80 -14.34 0.65 -2.44
C VAL A 80 -13.04 -0.01 -2.89
N ILE A 81 -12.33 0.61 -3.83
CA ILE A 81 -11.09 0.09 -4.38
C ILE A 81 -9.93 0.96 -3.93
N GLY A 82 -8.85 0.33 -3.48
CA GLY A 82 -7.63 1.04 -3.09
C GLY A 82 -7.64 1.62 -1.68
N SER A 83 -8.71 1.41 -0.88
CA SER A 83 -8.75 1.81 0.53
C SER A 83 -7.99 0.81 1.42
N ILE A 84 -6.67 0.72 1.22
CA ILE A 84 -5.81 -0.27 1.85
C ILE A 84 -4.37 0.22 1.89
N GLN A 85 -3.61 -0.16 2.92
CA GLN A 85 -2.20 0.20 3.09
C GLN A 85 -1.31 -1.05 3.03
N PRO A 86 -0.88 -1.48 1.84
CA PRO A 86 0.03 -2.62 1.74
C PRO A 86 1.47 -2.23 2.09
N ILE A 87 2.21 -3.18 2.65
CA ILE A 87 3.67 -3.12 2.62
C ILE A 87 4.11 -3.49 1.20
N GLY A 88 4.14 -2.50 0.32
CA GLY A 88 4.41 -2.69 -1.12
C GLY A 88 3.64 -1.69 -2.00
N SER A 89 3.40 -2.07 -3.26
CA SER A 89 2.68 -1.23 -4.21
C SER A 89 1.17 -1.37 -4.08
N ILE A 90 0.45 -0.25 -4.05
CA ILE A 90 -1.02 -0.23 -3.97
C ILE A 90 -1.68 -0.55 -5.33
N ALA A 91 -1.07 -0.15 -6.45
CA ALA A 91 -1.68 -0.29 -7.77
C ALA A 91 -2.05 -1.74 -8.16
N PRO A 92 -1.18 -2.75 -7.94
CA PRO A 92 -1.56 -4.14 -8.20
C PRO A 92 -2.68 -4.66 -7.31
N ILE A 93 -2.76 -4.17 -6.07
CA ILE A 93 -3.86 -4.53 -5.16
C ILE A 93 -5.17 -3.93 -5.67
N SER A 94 -5.18 -2.67 -6.03
CA SER A 94 -6.37 -2.02 -6.59
C SER A 94 -6.83 -2.70 -7.88
N GLU A 95 -5.91 -3.15 -8.72
CA GLU A 95 -6.22 -3.92 -9.93
C GLU A 95 -6.92 -5.23 -9.60
N ILE A 96 -6.38 -6.03 -8.67
CA ILE A 96 -6.98 -7.32 -8.35
C ILE A 96 -8.32 -7.16 -7.61
N GLN A 97 -8.47 -6.11 -6.78
CA GLN A 97 -9.74 -5.72 -6.18
C GLN A 97 -10.78 -5.39 -7.27
N ALA A 98 -10.41 -4.58 -8.26
CA ALA A 98 -11.29 -4.22 -9.37
C ALA A 98 -11.75 -5.46 -10.16
N ARG A 99 -10.83 -6.39 -10.43
CA ARG A 99 -11.15 -7.66 -11.08
C ARG A 99 -12.14 -8.48 -10.26
N TRP A 100 -11.95 -8.55 -8.95
CA TRP A 100 -12.88 -9.26 -8.07
C TRP A 100 -14.26 -8.59 -8.03
N VAL A 101 -14.31 -7.27 -7.86
CA VAL A 101 -15.56 -6.50 -7.90
C VAL A 101 -16.33 -6.75 -9.18
N THR A 102 -15.63 -6.73 -10.32
CA THR A 102 -16.26 -7.03 -11.63
C THR A 102 -16.85 -8.44 -11.65
N GLN A 103 -16.13 -9.47 -11.16
CA GLN A 103 -16.66 -10.83 -11.12
C GLN A 103 -17.89 -10.96 -10.20
N VAL A 104 -17.91 -10.20 -9.09
CA VAL A 104 -19.09 -10.15 -8.20
C VAL A 104 -20.28 -9.49 -8.90
N PHE A 105 -20.08 -8.32 -9.51
CA PHE A 105 -21.15 -7.53 -10.10
C PHE A 105 -21.76 -8.17 -11.36
N VAL A 106 -20.98 -8.97 -12.10
CA VAL A 106 -21.51 -9.77 -13.24
C VAL A 106 -22.06 -11.14 -12.80
N GLY A 107 -22.07 -11.45 -11.50
CA GLY A 107 -22.63 -12.69 -10.96
C GLY A 107 -21.74 -13.93 -11.07
N ASN A 108 -20.50 -13.80 -11.53
CA ASN A 108 -19.55 -14.93 -11.66
C ASN A 108 -18.92 -15.32 -10.31
N ALA A 109 -18.87 -14.41 -9.35
CA ALA A 109 -18.40 -14.66 -7.98
C ALA A 109 -19.49 -14.25 -6.99
N LYS A 110 -19.63 -15.04 -5.92
CA LYS A 110 -20.62 -14.77 -4.86
C LYS A 110 -19.93 -14.21 -3.63
N LEU A 111 -20.56 -13.22 -3.02
CA LEU A 111 -20.17 -12.76 -1.70
C LEU A 111 -20.77 -13.69 -0.63
N PRO A 112 -20.10 -13.85 0.52
CA PRO A 112 -20.68 -14.56 1.66
C PRO A 112 -21.82 -13.74 2.26
N SER A 113 -22.54 -14.32 3.22
CA SER A 113 -23.60 -13.62 3.95
C SER A 113 -23.03 -12.42 4.72
N GLU A 114 -23.90 -11.43 5.03
CA GLU A 114 -23.50 -10.27 5.84
C GLU A 114 -22.85 -10.70 7.15
N LYS A 115 -23.42 -11.70 7.83
CA LYS A 115 -22.88 -12.24 9.08
C LYS A 115 -21.44 -12.78 8.92
N GLU A 116 -21.16 -13.46 7.84
CA GLU A 116 -19.83 -14.01 7.56
C GLU A 116 -18.83 -12.90 7.18
N MET A 117 -19.29 -11.87 6.47
CA MET A 117 -18.46 -10.69 6.19
C MET A 117 -18.04 -9.98 7.49
N TRP A 118 -18.96 -9.77 8.42
CA TRP A 118 -18.64 -9.19 9.73
C TRP A 118 -17.68 -10.06 10.54
N LYS A 119 -17.87 -11.38 10.52
CA LYS A 119 -16.95 -12.31 11.19
C LYS A 119 -15.52 -12.20 10.65
N ASP A 120 -15.36 -12.05 9.33
CA ASP A 120 -14.04 -11.86 8.70
C ASP A 120 -13.41 -10.51 9.10
N ILE A 121 -14.20 -9.44 9.10
CA ILE A 121 -13.76 -8.10 9.53
C ILE A 121 -13.25 -8.16 10.97
N ASP A 122 -14.02 -8.75 11.89
CA ASP A 122 -13.64 -8.86 13.30
C ASP A 122 -12.41 -9.74 13.52
N LEU A 123 -12.27 -10.80 12.72
CA LEU A 123 -11.06 -11.64 12.76
C LEU A 123 -9.83 -10.85 12.33
N LYS A 124 -9.92 -10.09 11.25
CA LYS A 124 -8.83 -9.23 10.78
C LYS A 124 -8.47 -8.15 11.78
N ARG A 125 -9.47 -7.49 12.39
CA ARG A 125 -9.26 -6.52 13.47
C ARG A 125 -8.46 -7.12 14.62
N ARG A 126 -8.83 -8.32 15.08
CA ARG A 126 -8.10 -9.02 16.16
C ARG A 126 -6.67 -9.36 15.79
N VAL A 127 -6.43 -9.85 14.59
CA VAL A 127 -5.09 -10.18 14.09
C VAL A 127 -4.23 -8.91 13.99
N MET A 128 -4.78 -7.82 13.50
CA MET A 128 -4.06 -6.55 13.36
C MET A 128 -3.71 -5.93 14.72
N LYS A 129 -4.65 -5.92 15.68
CA LYS A 129 -4.39 -5.45 17.04
C LYS A 129 -3.27 -6.24 17.76
N LYS A 130 -3.10 -7.52 17.44
CA LYS A 130 -1.99 -8.34 17.99
C LYS A 130 -0.64 -8.06 17.32
N ARG A 131 -0.65 -7.72 16.02
CA ARG A 131 0.57 -7.59 15.22
C ARG A 131 1.17 -6.20 15.25
N TYR A 132 0.34 -5.19 15.29
CA TYR A 132 0.76 -3.80 15.27
C TYR A 132 0.43 -3.14 16.60
N PHE A 133 1.38 -2.35 17.13
CA PHE A 133 1.10 -1.50 18.28
C PHE A 133 -0.17 -0.67 17.98
N ALA A 134 -0.97 -0.43 19.01
CA ALA A 134 -2.20 0.36 18.94
C ALA A 134 -1.91 1.77 18.39
N SER A 135 -1.90 1.90 17.09
CA SER A 135 -1.73 3.14 16.37
C SER A 135 -2.93 3.27 15.44
N GLU A 136 -3.68 4.34 15.58
CA GLU A 136 -4.79 4.71 14.71
C GLU A 136 -4.41 4.73 13.20
N LYS A 137 -3.11 4.78 12.92
CA LYS A 137 -2.55 4.87 11.55
C LYS A 137 -2.42 3.53 10.82
N HIS A 138 -2.61 2.38 11.49
CA HIS A 138 -2.32 1.05 10.90
C HIS A 138 -3.54 0.15 10.72
N THR A 139 -4.75 0.71 10.75
CA THR A 139 -6.01 -0.04 10.68
C THR A 139 -6.26 -0.74 9.36
N MET A 140 -5.64 -0.28 8.27
CA MET A 140 -5.80 -0.82 6.91
C MET A 140 -4.53 -1.49 6.35
N GLN A 141 -3.55 -1.79 7.21
CA GLN A 141 -2.29 -2.38 6.76
C GLN A 141 -2.45 -3.87 6.45
N VAL A 142 -1.83 -4.33 5.34
CA VAL A 142 -1.85 -5.74 4.95
C VAL A 142 -0.50 -6.21 4.41
N ASP A 143 -0.25 -7.52 4.55
CA ASP A 143 0.85 -8.19 3.85
C ASP A 143 0.49 -8.33 2.37
N PHE A 144 1.27 -7.71 1.50
CA PHE A 144 1.02 -7.66 0.06
C PHE A 144 0.72 -9.05 -0.55
N VAL A 145 1.61 -10.01 -0.37
CA VAL A 145 1.48 -11.34 -0.99
C VAL A 145 0.28 -12.10 -0.47
N LYS A 146 0.07 -12.10 0.85
CA LYS A 146 -1.06 -12.81 1.48
C LYS A 146 -2.40 -12.25 1.01
N TYR A 147 -2.50 -10.93 0.94
CA TYR A 147 -3.71 -10.27 0.49
C TYR A 147 -3.97 -10.53 -1.00
N MET A 148 -2.94 -10.40 -1.85
CA MET A 148 -3.04 -10.70 -3.28
C MET A 148 -3.49 -12.14 -3.52
N ASP A 149 -2.93 -13.11 -2.79
CA ASP A 149 -3.29 -14.52 -2.86
C ASP A 149 -4.74 -14.77 -2.43
N GLU A 150 -5.18 -14.09 -1.38
CA GLU A 150 -6.56 -14.17 -0.87
C GLU A 150 -7.56 -13.73 -1.94
N ILE A 151 -7.37 -12.53 -2.50
CA ILE A 151 -8.26 -12.01 -3.53
C ILE A 151 -8.14 -12.80 -4.84
N ALA A 152 -6.93 -13.21 -5.23
CA ALA A 152 -6.71 -14.03 -6.42
C ALA A 152 -7.45 -15.38 -6.34
N THR A 153 -7.59 -15.95 -5.15
CA THR A 153 -8.37 -17.17 -4.94
C THR A 153 -9.86 -16.92 -5.20
N MET A 154 -10.39 -15.78 -4.75
CA MET A 154 -11.80 -15.40 -4.98
C MET A 154 -12.07 -15.08 -6.44
N VAL A 155 -11.12 -14.50 -7.14
CA VAL A 155 -11.20 -14.25 -8.61
C VAL A 155 -11.04 -15.54 -9.42
N GLY A 156 -10.41 -16.57 -8.86
CA GLY A 156 -10.02 -17.78 -9.59
C GLY A 156 -8.77 -17.60 -10.45
N CYS A 157 -7.91 -16.63 -10.13
CA CYS A 157 -6.69 -16.33 -10.89
C CYS A 157 -5.37 -16.64 -10.12
N LYS A 158 -5.48 -17.27 -8.96
CA LYS A 158 -4.30 -17.76 -8.25
C LYS A 158 -3.76 -19.00 -8.94
N PRO A 159 -2.48 -19.01 -9.42
CA PRO A 159 -1.92 -20.19 -10.06
C PRO A 159 -1.75 -21.34 -9.05
N ASN A 160 -2.10 -22.54 -9.48
CA ASN A 160 -1.84 -23.75 -8.69
C ASN A 160 -0.37 -24.15 -8.87
N LEU A 161 0.45 -23.92 -7.85
CA LEU A 161 1.90 -24.18 -7.90
C LEU A 161 2.21 -25.66 -8.15
N TRP A 162 1.40 -26.60 -7.68
CA TRP A 162 1.59 -28.02 -7.95
C TRP A 162 1.39 -28.35 -9.44
N LYS A 163 0.33 -27.81 -10.05
CA LYS A 163 0.13 -27.98 -11.50
C LYS A 163 1.29 -27.38 -12.30
N VAL A 164 1.78 -26.21 -11.89
CA VAL A 164 2.92 -25.59 -12.53
C VAL A 164 4.18 -26.43 -12.33
N LEU A 165 4.41 -27.00 -11.14
CA LEU A 165 5.56 -27.87 -10.85
C LEU A 165 5.61 -29.08 -11.75
N PHE A 166 4.47 -29.77 -11.94
CA PHE A 166 4.41 -30.94 -12.80
C PHE A 166 4.51 -30.62 -14.30
N SER A 167 4.05 -29.43 -14.75
CA SER A 167 4.12 -29.05 -16.16
C SER A 167 5.42 -28.36 -16.55
N ASN A 168 5.98 -27.54 -15.66
CA ASN A 168 7.22 -26.79 -15.90
C ASN A 168 7.99 -26.56 -14.57
N PRO A 169 8.80 -27.51 -14.11
CA PRO A 169 9.53 -27.44 -12.84
C PRO A 169 10.44 -26.23 -12.73
N SER A 170 11.07 -25.82 -13.82
CA SER A 170 11.98 -24.66 -13.84
C SER A 170 11.23 -23.34 -13.62
N PHE A 171 10.02 -23.22 -14.17
CA PHE A 171 9.15 -22.06 -13.96
C PHE A 171 8.54 -22.06 -12.54
N ALA A 172 8.15 -23.22 -12.02
CA ALA A 172 7.70 -23.36 -10.64
C ALA A 172 8.78 -22.90 -9.64
N LEU A 173 10.03 -23.30 -9.85
CA LEU A 173 11.15 -22.85 -9.03
C LEU A 173 11.34 -21.33 -9.11
N ARG A 174 11.13 -20.74 -10.27
CA ARG A 174 11.19 -19.28 -10.48
C ARG A 174 10.05 -18.56 -9.75
N LEU A 175 8.83 -19.10 -9.77
CA LEU A 175 7.69 -18.56 -8.99
C LEU A 175 7.94 -18.66 -7.48
N PHE A 176 8.57 -19.74 -7.03
CA PHE A 176 8.84 -19.98 -5.62
C PHE A 176 9.99 -19.12 -5.05
N LYS A 177 11.11 -19.02 -5.78
CA LYS A 177 12.32 -18.30 -5.34
C LYS A 177 12.38 -16.85 -5.84
N GLY A 178 11.63 -16.51 -6.88
CA GLY A 178 11.62 -15.19 -7.48
C GLY A 178 10.82 -14.16 -6.71
N ALA A 179 10.89 -12.91 -7.15
CA ALA A 179 10.03 -11.85 -6.62
C ALA A 179 8.56 -12.14 -6.97
N ASN A 180 7.68 -12.02 -5.99
CA ASN A 180 6.24 -12.07 -6.24
C ASN A 180 5.81 -10.78 -6.95
N VAL A 181 5.51 -10.91 -8.23
CA VAL A 181 5.11 -9.80 -9.10
C VAL A 181 3.66 -9.96 -9.54
N PRO A 182 2.94 -8.86 -9.83
CA PRO A 182 1.51 -8.91 -10.19
C PRO A 182 1.19 -9.79 -11.38
N TYR A 183 2.14 -9.99 -12.30
CA TYR A 183 1.98 -10.84 -13.48
C TYR A 183 1.69 -12.31 -13.14
N VAL A 184 2.06 -12.77 -11.94
CA VAL A 184 1.75 -14.12 -11.44
C VAL A 184 0.24 -14.36 -11.43
N TYR A 185 -0.55 -13.34 -11.08
CA TYR A 185 -2.03 -13.40 -11.04
C TYR A 185 -2.69 -13.15 -12.40
N ARG A 186 -1.88 -13.12 -13.47
CA ARG A 186 -2.32 -13.03 -14.87
C ARG A 186 -1.97 -14.30 -15.69
N LEU A 187 -1.40 -15.32 -15.02
CA LEU A 187 -1.06 -16.59 -15.66
C LEU A 187 -2.28 -17.46 -15.98
N VAL A 188 -3.32 -17.38 -15.15
CA VAL A 188 -4.52 -18.22 -15.24
C VAL A 188 -5.79 -17.43 -14.88
N GLY A 189 -6.95 -18.01 -15.14
CA GLY A 189 -8.26 -17.50 -14.72
C GLY A 189 -8.76 -16.31 -15.55
N PRO A 190 -9.78 -15.61 -15.04
CA PRO A 190 -10.34 -14.42 -15.69
C PRO A 190 -9.26 -13.36 -15.95
N ASN A 191 -9.32 -12.73 -17.13
CA ASN A 191 -8.33 -11.73 -17.57
C ASN A 191 -6.87 -12.26 -17.62
N LYS A 192 -6.67 -13.55 -17.93
CA LYS A 192 -5.37 -14.10 -18.27
C LYS A 192 -4.70 -13.23 -19.34
N TRP A 193 -3.38 -13.07 -19.23
CA TRP A 193 -2.56 -12.33 -20.20
C TRP A 193 -1.47 -13.23 -20.76
N ASP A 194 -1.40 -13.38 -22.07
CA ASP A 194 -0.45 -14.29 -22.71
C ASP A 194 1.03 -13.89 -22.49
N GLY A 195 1.31 -12.60 -22.34
CA GLY A 195 2.63 -12.10 -22.00
C GLY A 195 3.05 -12.30 -20.52
N ALA A 196 2.16 -12.83 -19.66
CA ALA A 196 2.44 -12.94 -18.23
C ALA A 196 3.60 -13.88 -17.91
N TYR A 197 3.73 -14.98 -18.63
CA TYR A 197 4.84 -15.92 -18.47
C TYR A 197 6.19 -15.25 -18.74
N GLU A 198 6.32 -14.58 -19.88
CA GLU A 198 7.54 -13.86 -20.26
C GLU A 198 7.82 -12.71 -19.27
N ALA A 199 6.78 -11.99 -18.87
CA ALA A 199 6.91 -10.90 -17.90
C ALA A 199 7.48 -11.38 -16.56
N VAL A 200 7.06 -12.54 -16.05
CA VAL A 200 7.64 -13.17 -14.85
C VAL A 200 9.09 -13.59 -15.10
N CYS A 201 9.38 -14.19 -16.25
CA CYS A 201 10.73 -14.63 -16.58
C CYS A 201 11.75 -13.49 -16.70
N THR A 202 11.30 -12.32 -17.15
CA THR A 202 12.18 -11.14 -17.40
C THR A 202 12.26 -10.16 -16.23
N VAL A 203 11.68 -10.47 -15.06
CA VAL A 203 11.73 -9.61 -13.86
C VAL A 203 13.16 -9.16 -13.51
N PRO A 204 14.19 -10.03 -13.44
CA PRO A 204 15.54 -9.61 -13.08
C PRO A 204 16.12 -8.54 -14.01
N GLN A 205 15.82 -8.65 -15.31
CA GLN A 205 16.28 -7.68 -16.32
C GLN A 205 15.52 -6.36 -16.17
N ARG A 206 14.21 -6.41 -15.92
CA ARG A 206 13.35 -5.24 -15.74
C ARG A 206 13.73 -4.44 -14.50
N VAL A 207 14.07 -5.10 -13.39
CA VAL A 207 14.54 -4.46 -12.16
C VAL A 207 15.87 -3.73 -12.37
N LYS A 208 16.77 -4.30 -13.14
CA LYS A 208 18.09 -3.71 -13.41
C LYS A 208 18.05 -2.54 -14.42
N LYS A 209 17.07 -2.52 -15.32
CA LYS A 209 16.98 -1.50 -16.39
C LYS A 209 16.92 -0.06 -15.86
N PRO A 210 16.07 0.30 -14.88
CA PRO A 210 16.03 1.66 -14.32
C PRO A 210 17.32 2.09 -13.64
N LEU A 211 18.06 1.15 -13.03
CA LEU A 211 19.35 1.45 -12.39
C LEU A 211 20.38 1.92 -13.41
N LYS A 212 20.44 1.29 -14.59
CA LYS A 212 21.30 1.72 -15.69
C LYS A 212 20.95 3.12 -16.20
N THR A 213 19.65 3.41 -16.32
CA THR A 213 19.16 4.71 -16.79
C THR A 213 19.46 5.83 -15.79
N ARG A 214 19.36 5.56 -14.48
CA ARG A 214 19.70 6.53 -13.41
C ARG A 214 21.19 6.87 -13.41
N GLN A 215 22.07 5.89 -13.57
CA GLN A 215 23.52 6.13 -13.65
C GLN A 215 23.89 7.04 -14.83
N CYS A 216 23.28 6.84 -16.00
CA CYS A 216 23.50 7.71 -17.15
C CYS A 216 23.02 9.16 -16.90
N ARG A 217 21.91 9.38 -16.18
CA ARG A 217 21.45 10.73 -15.82
C ARG A 217 22.39 11.42 -14.83
N MET A 218 22.90 10.71 -13.83
CA MET A 218 23.85 11.26 -12.86
C MET A 218 25.16 11.68 -13.54
N GLN A 219 25.66 10.90 -14.51
CA GLN A 219 26.84 11.27 -15.29
C GLN A 219 26.62 12.50 -16.19
N LYS A 220 25.43 12.66 -16.78
CA LYS A 220 25.08 13.84 -17.60
C LYS A 220 24.93 15.15 -16.77
N HIS A 221 24.62 15.04 -15.48
CA HIS A 221 24.48 16.18 -14.58
C HIS A 221 25.70 16.47 -13.71
N LYS A 222 26.82 15.75 -13.89
CA LYS A 222 28.10 16.16 -13.32
C LYS A 222 28.64 17.36 -14.10
N GLN A 223 28.11 18.54 -13.81
CA GLN A 223 28.80 19.78 -14.12
C GLN A 223 30.05 19.86 -13.23
N PRO A 224 31.20 20.28 -13.76
CA PRO A 224 32.38 20.46 -12.96
C PRO A 224 32.11 21.52 -11.88
N GLY A 225 32.19 21.11 -10.62
CA GLY A 225 32.03 22.00 -9.46
C GLY A 225 30.96 21.65 -8.41
N VAL A 226 30.21 20.54 -8.59
CA VAL A 226 29.24 20.11 -7.55
C VAL A 226 29.79 18.90 -6.81
N THR A 227 30.27 19.11 -5.60
CA THR A 227 30.64 18.01 -4.67
C THR A 227 29.36 17.45 -4.05
N VAL A 228 29.00 16.22 -4.35
CA VAL A 228 27.91 15.50 -3.69
C VAL A 228 28.49 14.79 -2.47
N ILE A 229 28.10 15.20 -1.29
CA ILE A 229 28.44 14.52 -0.03
C ILE A 229 27.43 13.38 0.14
N HIS A 230 27.88 12.14 0.02
CA HIS A 230 27.09 10.96 0.39
C HIS A 230 27.14 10.81 1.91
N SER A 231 25.99 10.94 2.59
CA SER A 231 25.83 10.44 3.95
C SER A 231 25.60 8.93 3.88
N ASN A 232 26.51 8.16 4.45
CA ASN A 232 26.31 6.73 4.68
C ASN A 232 25.10 6.53 5.60
N PRO A 233 24.20 5.58 5.31
CA PRO A 233 23.17 5.16 6.26
C PRO A 233 23.83 4.36 7.38
N LEU A 234 23.54 4.73 8.62
CA LEU A 234 23.72 3.92 9.81
C LEU A 234 22.60 2.86 9.90
#